data_806324555880e92952d074dea8c5b577
#
_entry.id   806324555880e92952d074dea8c5b577
#
_cell.length_a   1.000
_cell.length_b   1.000
_cell.length_c   1.000
_cell.angle_alpha   90.00
_cell.angle_beta   90.00
_cell.angle_gamma   90.00
#
_symmetry.space_group_name_H-M   'P 1'
#
loop_
_entity.id
_entity.type
_entity.pdbx_description
1 polymer ?
#
loop_
_entity_poly.entity_id
_entity_poly.type
_entity_poly.pdbx_seq_one_letter_code
_entity_poly.pdbx_strand_id
1 'polypeptide(L)' 'MESLTLEQYRKMVDKVLEFKRLNGDLPEYAVVEGCRIDKREYIDMIERVNKFFLQMGRNPGSVDITPLDDVPTVEILI' A
#
# COMPACT_ATOMS: atom_id res chain seq x y z
N MET A 1 8.76 6.96 -8.17
CA MET A 1 7.53 7.53 -7.61
C MET A 1 7.54 7.29 -6.12
N GLU A 2 7.39 8.34 -5.34
CA GLU A 2 7.49 8.22 -3.89
C GLU A 2 6.14 8.34 -3.21
N SER A 3 5.13 8.76 -3.92
CA SER A 3 3.79 8.85 -3.35
C SER A 3 2.77 8.67 -4.46
N LEU A 4 1.55 8.32 -4.06
CA LEU A 4 0.43 8.19 -4.97
C LEU A 4 -0.59 9.26 -4.64
N THR A 5 -1.27 9.79 -5.66
CA THR A 5 -2.46 10.59 -5.40
C THR A 5 -3.54 9.67 -4.85
N LEU A 6 -4.56 10.25 -4.26
CA LEU A 6 -5.66 9.46 -3.73
C LEU A 6 -6.31 8.63 -4.84
N GLU A 7 -6.43 9.18 -6.04
CA GLU A 7 -7.01 8.45 -7.16
C GLU A 7 -6.15 7.25 -7.55
N GLN A 8 -4.84 7.43 -7.62
CA GLN A 8 -3.93 6.33 -7.93
C GLN A 8 -3.99 5.26 -6.86
N TYR A 9 -4.05 5.68 -5.59
CA TYR A 9 -4.17 4.76 -4.48
C TYR A 9 -5.45 3.92 -4.58
N ARG A 10 -6.57 4.56 -4.90
CA ARG A 10 -7.83 3.84 -5.05
C ARG A 10 -7.77 2.81 -6.16
N LYS A 11 -7.14 3.16 -7.28
CA LYS A 11 -6.97 2.21 -8.37
C LYS A 11 -6.11 1.03 -7.94
N MET A 12 -5.07 1.29 -7.16
CA MET A 12 -4.22 0.21 -6.64
C MET A 12 -5.05 -0.73 -5.76
N VAL A 13 -5.82 -0.18 -4.84
CA VAL A 13 -6.63 -0.99 -3.93
C VAL A 13 -7.65 -1.81 -4.72
N ASP A 14 -8.28 -1.21 -5.73
CA ASP A 14 -9.25 -1.94 -6.55
C ASP A 14 -8.59 -3.14 -7.23
N LYS A 15 -7.39 -2.96 -7.77
CA LYS A 15 -6.69 -4.07 -8.41
C LYS A 15 -6.29 -5.16 -7.41
N VAL A 16 -5.85 -4.75 -6.23
CA VAL A 16 -5.47 -5.69 -5.19
C VAL A 16 -6.68 -6.52 -4.76
N LEU A 17 -7.81 -5.87 -4.54
CA LEU A 17 -9.01 -6.57 -4.11
C LEU A 17 -9.57 -7.47 -5.19
N GLU A 18 -9.50 -7.05 -6.45
CA GLU A 18 -9.96 -7.88 -7.55
C GLU A 18 -9.08 -9.12 -7.68
N PHE A 19 -7.77 -8.98 -7.55
CA PHE A 19 -6.86 -10.12 -7.60
C PHE A 19 -7.20 -11.10 -6.48
N LYS A 20 -7.46 -10.60 -5.27
CA LYS A 20 -7.81 -11.47 -4.16
C LYS A 20 -9.12 -12.20 -4.43
N ARG A 21 -10.10 -11.50 -5.00
CA ARG A 21 -11.39 -12.12 -5.29
C ARG A 21 -11.25 -13.25 -6.31
N LEU A 22 -10.39 -13.06 -7.31
CA LEU A 22 -10.22 -14.05 -8.37
C LEU A 22 -9.29 -15.20 -7.97
N ASN A 23 -8.30 -14.93 -7.14
CA ASN A 23 -7.26 -15.92 -6.86
C ASN A 23 -7.26 -16.41 -5.41
N GLY A 24 -8.06 -15.81 -4.56
CA GLY A 24 -8.16 -16.24 -3.16
C GLY A 24 -7.06 -15.71 -2.26
N ASP A 25 -6.16 -14.88 -2.77
CA ASP A 25 -5.05 -14.35 -1.99
C ASP A 25 -4.63 -13.00 -2.54
N LEU A 26 -3.86 -12.25 -1.75
CA LEU A 26 -3.37 -10.96 -2.17
C LEU A 26 -2.21 -11.12 -3.13
N PRO A 27 -2.05 -10.18 -4.09
CA PRO A 27 -0.93 -10.27 -5.02
C PRO A 27 0.39 -9.93 -4.34
N GLU A 28 1.47 -10.44 -4.87
CA GLU A 28 2.80 -10.19 -4.31
C GLU A 28 3.25 -8.76 -4.54
N TYR A 29 2.70 -8.09 -5.53
CA TYR A 29 2.98 -6.69 -5.79
C TYR A 29 1.84 -6.09 -6.60
N ALA A 30 1.79 -4.76 -6.63
CA ALA A 30 0.86 -4.02 -7.48
C ALA A 30 1.67 -3.07 -8.33
N VAL A 31 1.15 -2.72 -9.50
CA VAL A 31 1.83 -1.78 -10.40
C VAL A 31 0.90 -0.60 -10.63
N VAL A 32 1.40 0.61 -10.36
CA VAL A 32 0.65 1.83 -10.56
C VAL A 32 1.51 2.73 -11.44
N GLU A 33 1.06 2.95 -12.67
CA GLU A 33 1.75 3.81 -13.64
C GLU A 33 3.23 3.45 -13.75
N GLY A 34 3.50 2.16 -13.89
CA GLY A 34 4.85 1.68 -14.07
C GLY A 34 5.65 1.53 -12.79
N CYS A 35 5.08 1.88 -11.65
CA CYS A 35 5.77 1.77 -10.38
C CYS A 35 5.32 0.50 -9.67
N ARG A 36 6.27 -0.37 -9.35
CA ARG A 36 5.95 -1.60 -8.63
C ARG A 36 5.93 -1.33 -7.13
N ILE A 37 4.87 -1.76 -6.49
CA ILE A 37 4.70 -1.60 -5.05
C ILE A 37 4.53 -2.99 -4.47
N ASP A 38 5.47 -3.41 -3.65
CA ASP A 38 5.46 -4.75 -3.09
C ASP A 38 4.35 -4.92 -2.08
N LYS A 39 4.00 -6.18 -1.80
CA LYS A 39 2.88 -6.49 -0.93
C LYS A 39 2.99 -5.82 0.42
N ARG A 40 4.16 -5.86 1.05
CA ARG A 40 4.34 -5.25 2.35
C ARG A 40 4.15 -3.74 2.29
N GLU A 41 4.56 -3.14 1.17
CA GLU A 41 4.44 -1.69 1.00
C GLU A 41 2.99 -1.28 0.81
N TYR A 42 2.23 -1.98 -0.04
CA TYR A 42 0.85 -1.55 -0.24
C TYR A 42 -0.02 -1.86 0.97
N ILE A 43 0.28 -2.93 1.72
CA ILE A 43 -0.45 -3.20 2.95
C ILE A 43 -0.20 -2.09 3.97
N ASP A 44 1.05 -1.65 4.09
CA ASP A 44 1.39 -0.54 4.98
C ASP A 44 0.63 0.73 4.57
N MET A 45 0.55 1.00 3.27
CA MET A 45 -0.18 2.16 2.78
C MET A 45 -1.66 2.08 3.14
N ILE A 46 -2.26 0.91 2.96
CA ILE A 46 -3.67 0.72 3.28
C ILE A 46 -3.92 0.95 4.78
N GLU A 47 -3.05 0.43 5.63
CA GLU A 47 -3.20 0.62 7.06
C GLU A 47 -3.06 2.08 7.45
N ARG A 48 -2.12 2.80 6.84
CA ARG A 48 -1.94 4.22 7.14
C ARG A 48 -3.13 5.05 6.68
N VAL A 49 -3.71 4.72 5.54
CA VAL A 49 -4.88 5.45 5.05
C VAL A 49 -6.07 5.21 5.97
N ASN A 50 -6.27 3.96 6.39
CA ASN A 50 -7.36 3.65 7.31
C ASN A 50 -7.19 4.39 8.64
N LYS A 51 -5.97 4.42 9.16
CA LYS A 51 -5.71 5.11 10.41
C LYS A 51 -5.95 6.61 10.27
N PHE A 52 -5.51 7.19 9.15
CA PHE A 52 -5.72 8.61 8.89
C PHE A 52 -7.22 8.91 8.84
N PHE A 53 -7.99 8.08 8.13
CA PHE A 53 -9.43 8.30 8.02
C PHE A 53 -10.10 8.24 9.38
N LEU A 54 -9.71 7.27 10.22
CA LEU A 54 -10.32 7.15 11.54
C LEU A 54 -9.99 8.34 12.43
N GLN A 55 -8.81 8.93 12.26
CA GLN A 55 -8.42 10.07 13.10
C GLN A 55 -8.94 11.38 12.56
N MET A 56 -8.97 11.56 11.25
CA MET A 56 -9.28 12.86 10.66
C MET A 56 -10.68 12.93 10.08
N GLY A 57 -11.36 11.82 9.90
CA GLY A 57 -12.71 11.82 9.31
C GLY A 57 -12.73 12.06 7.83
N ARG A 58 -11.58 11.98 7.16
CA ARG A 58 -11.49 12.17 5.71
C ARG A 58 -10.29 11.41 5.17
N ASN A 59 -10.27 11.19 3.86
CA ASN A 59 -9.14 10.53 3.22
C ASN A 59 -7.99 11.52 3.03
N PRO A 60 -6.74 11.03 3.03
CA PRO A 60 -5.61 11.92 2.74
C PRO A 60 -5.60 12.32 1.27
N GLY A 61 -4.94 13.43 0.96
CA GLY A 61 -4.81 13.87 -0.42
C GLY A 61 -3.81 13.05 -1.21
N SER A 62 -2.85 12.46 -0.54
CA SER A 62 -1.86 11.59 -1.17
C SER A 62 -1.40 10.56 -0.16
N VAL A 63 -0.77 9.48 -0.66
CA VAL A 63 -0.31 8.39 0.20
C VAL A 63 1.14 8.12 -0.15
N ASP A 64 2.03 8.24 0.83
CA ASP A 64 3.44 8.00 0.61
C ASP A 64 3.74 6.51 0.49
N ILE A 65 4.70 6.17 -0.37
CA ILE A 65 5.18 4.81 -0.50
C ILE A 65 6.43 4.72 0.36
N THR A 66 6.38 3.91 1.40
CA THR A 66 7.49 3.76 2.31
C THR A 66 8.23 2.47 1.98
N PRO A 67 9.47 2.54 1.53
CA PRO A 67 10.22 1.31 1.25
C PRO A 67 10.44 0.53 2.54
N LEU A 68 10.14 -0.75 2.50
CA LEU A 68 10.28 -1.61 3.67
C LEU A 68 11.29 -2.71 3.47
N ASP A 69 11.99 -2.70 2.35
CA ASP A 69 12.87 -3.80 2.02
C ASP A 69 14.16 -3.78 2.82
N ASP A 70 14.54 -2.65 3.40
CA ASP A 70 15.76 -2.60 4.18
C ASP A 70 15.47 -2.66 5.64
N VAL A 71 14.38 -3.02 5.99
CA VAL A 71 14.07 -3.06 7.32
C VAL A 71 14.77 -4.05 7.97
N PRO A 72 15.30 -4.29 8.32
CA PRO A 72 15.89 -5.16 8.77
C PRO A 72 16.10 -5.65 9.84
N THR A 73 16.14 -5.90 9.80
CA THR A 73 16.63 -6.44 10.23
C THR A 73 16.98 -6.58 11.40
N VAL A 74 17.23 -6.05 11.62
CA VAL A 74 17.67 -5.92 12.58
C VAL A 74 17.15 -6.33 13.67
N GLU A 75 16.42 -5.95 13.75
CA GLU A 75 15.81 -6.17 14.70
C GLU A 75 15.78 -7.38 15.04
N ILE A 76 16.01 -7.84 14.46
CA ILE A 76 15.93 -8.98 14.59
C ILE A 76 16.60 -9.44 15.61
N LEU A 77 17.15 -9.15 15.85
CA LEU A 77 17.80 -9.56 16.61
C LEU A 77 17.58 -9.65 17.78
N ILE A 78 17.22 -9.48 17.98
CA ILE A 78 17.01 -9.51 19.06
C ILE A 78 16.59 -10.36 19.66
#